data_f900e2252748e953796bddcdf672d683
#
_entry.id   f900e2252748e953796bddcdf672d683
#
_cell.length_a   1.000
_cell.length_b   1.000
_cell.length_c   1.000
_cell.angle_alpha   90.00
_cell.angle_beta   90.00
_cell.angle_gamma   90.00
#
_symmetry.space_group_name_H-M   'P 1'
#
loop_
_entity.id
_entity.type
_entity.pdbx_description
1 polymer ?
#
loop_
_entity_poly.entity_id
_entity_poly.type
_entity_poly.pdbx_seq_one_letter_code
_entity_poly.pdbx_strand_id
1 'polypeptide(L)'
;INSLLNRDKLFAGQSPESFKYKQYMHIHEGLSENELSLIRGSSEIAFNSGLKIKIINGDEHNYKITTVEDLERFKSEVIKEV
;
A
#
# COMPACT_ATOMS: atom_id res chain seq x y z
N ILE A 1 -22.17 -11.62 0.65
CA ILE A 1 -21.75 -10.26 1.07
C ILE A 1 -21.91 -10.19 2.58
N ASN A 2 -20.79 -10.02 3.28
CA ASN A 2 -20.80 -9.95 4.75
C ASN A 2 -20.98 -8.52 5.27
N SER A 3 -20.61 -7.51 4.47
CA SER A 3 -20.76 -6.11 4.84
C SER A 3 -20.66 -5.20 3.63
N LEU A 4 -21.19 -4.00 3.78
CA LEU A 4 -21.02 -2.92 2.81
C LEU A 4 -20.04 -1.92 3.42
N LEU A 5 -19.03 -1.54 2.65
CA LEU A 5 -18.03 -0.56 3.08
C LEU A 5 -18.49 0.85 2.73
N ASN A 6 -18.26 1.80 3.65
CA ASN A 6 -18.54 3.20 3.38
C ASN A 6 -17.44 3.76 2.48
N ARG A 7 -17.81 4.08 1.26
CA ARG A 7 -16.91 4.56 0.22
C ARG A 7 -16.15 5.82 0.61
N ASP A 8 -16.80 6.71 1.35
CA ASP A 8 -16.20 7.98 1.79
C ASP A 8 -15.08 7.79 2.84
N LYS A 9 -15.02 6.59 3.44
CA LYS A 9 -14.00 6.23 4.45
C LYS A 9 -12.91 5.33 3.89
N LEU A 10 -12.92 5.06 2.59
CA LEU A 10 -11.95 4.17 1.96
C LEU A 10 -10.89 4.98 1.21
N PHE A 11 -9.67 4.48 1.25
CA PHE A 11 -8.53 5.04 0.54
C PHE A 11 -7.84 3.93 -0.24
N ALA A 12 -7.52 4.20 -1.49
CA ALA A 12 -6.70 3.30 -2.30
C ALA A 12 -5.24 3.49 -1.93
N GLY A 13 -4.59 2.42 -1.46
CA GLY A 13 -3.17 2.47 -1.12
C GLY A 13 -2.30 2.62 -2.35
N GLN A 14 -1.25 3.43 -2.22
CA GLN A 14 -0.25 3.63 -3.26
C GLN A 14 1.14 3.56 -2.66
N SER A 15 2.10 3.07 -3.43
CA SER A 15 3.51 3.13 -3.07
C SER A 15 4.07 4.51 -3.42
N PRO A 16 5.10 4.99 -2.75
CA PRO A 16 5.84 4.34 -1.67
C PRO A 16 5.19 4.52 -0.29
N GLU A 17 5.64 3.71 0.66
CA GLU A 17 5.30 3.84 2.07
C GLU A 17 6.56 4.13 2.86
N SER A 18 6.47 4.96 3.89
CA SER A 18 7.61 5.35 4.71
C SER A 18 7.34 5.06 6.19
N PHE A 19 8.36 4.60 6.88
CA PHE A 19 8.28 4.23 8.29
C PHE A 19 9.48 4.75 9.06
N LYS A 20 9.28 5.03 10.36
CA LYS A 20 10.41 5.24 11.25
C LYS A 20 11.12 3.90 11.45
N TYR A 21 12.37 3.82 11.05
CA TYR A 21 13.12 2.58 10.95
C TYR A 21 13.12 1.77 12.25
N LYS A 22 13.49 2.40 13.37
CA LYS A 22 13.60 1.69 14.66
C LYS A 22 12.28 1.10 15.13
N GLN A 23 11.20 1.87 15.00
CA GLN A 23 9.87 1.41 15.39
C GLN A 23 9.40 0.25 14.53
N TYR A 24 9.56 0.39 13.23
CA TYR A 24 9.13 -0.63 12.27
C TYR A 24 9.94 -1.92 12.41
N MET A 25 11.25 -1.81 12.54
CA MET A 25 12.11 -2.97 12.74
C MET A 25 11.80 -3.71 14.03
N HIS A 26 11.59 -2.98 15.12
CA HIS A 26 11.23 -3.58 16.40
C HIS A 26 9.97 -4.43 16.30
N ILE A 27 8.94 -3.89 15.64
CA ILE A 27 7.68 -4.61 15.44
C ILE A 27 7.89 -5.83 14.55
N HIS A 28 8.61 -5.65 13.47
CA HIS A 28 8.87 -6.72 12.50
C HIS A 28 9.63 -7.88 13.14
N GLU A 29 10.62 -7.60 13.96
CA GLU A 29 11.42 -8.60 14.66
C GLU A 29 10.58 -9.38 15.69
N GLY A 30 9.52 -8.78 16.21
CA GLY A 30 8.62 -9.44 17.14
C GLY A 30 7.61 -10.37 16.51
N LEU A 31 7.52 -10.42 15.17
CA LEU A 31 6.57 -11.27 14.47
C LEU A 31 7.14 -12.67 14.23
N SER A 32 6.29 -13.69 14.40
CA SER A 32 6.65 -15.07 14.05
C SER A 32 6.61 -15.28 12.53
N GLU A 33 7.21 -16.37 12.06
CA GLU A 33 7.14 -16.72 10.64
C GLU A 33 5.71 -16.93 10.16
N ASN A 34 4.85 -17.50 11.00
CA ASN A 34 3.44 -17.68 10.67
C ASN A 34 2.73 -16.33 10.52
N GLU A 35 2.99 -15.39 11.43
CA GLU A 35 2.41 -14.06 11.34
C GLU A 35 2.88 -13.33 10.09
N LEU A 36 4.18 -13.41 9.76
CA LEU A 36 4.74 -12.81 8.55
C LEU A 36 4.13 -13.39 7.28
N SER A 37 3.87 -14.69 7.25
CA SER A 37 3.27 -15.34 6.08
C SER A 37 1.85 -14.88 5.78
N LEU A 38 1.14 -14.36 6.79
CA LEU A 38 -0.24 -13.89 6.65
C LEU A 38 -0.34 -12.42 6.27
N ILE A 39 0.76 -11.69 6.33
CA ILE A 39 0.79 -10.25 6.04
C ILE A 39 0.80 -10.02 4.53
N ARG A 40 -0.06 -9.12 4.06
CA ARG A 40 -0.24 -8.81 2.65
C ARG A 40 0.55 -7.58 2.19
N GLY A 41 1.05 -6.78 3.12
CA GLY A 41 1.81 -5.58 2.78
C GLY A 41 2.41 -4.93 4.01
N SER A 42 3.36 -4.02 3.79
CA SER A 42 4.15 -3.40 4.84
C SER A 42 3.32 -2.54 5.80
N SER A 43 2.31 -1.85 5.31
CA SER A 43 1.45 -1.02 6.15
C SER A 43 0.54 -1.83 7.07
N GLU A 44 0.24 -3.07 6.72
CA GLU A 44 -0.55 -3.97 7.57
C GLU A 44 0.18 -4.25 8.89
N ILE A 45 1.50 -4.43 8.84
CA ILE A 45 2.32 -4.60 10.04
C ILE A 45 2.19 -3.39 10.97
N ALA A 46 2.32 -2.20 10.40
CA ALA A 46 2.21 -0.95 11.15
C ALA A 46 0.81 -0.77 11.77
N PHE A 47 -0.22 -1.02 10.97
CA PHE A 47 -1.60 -0.88 11.40
C PHE A 47 -1.94 -1.84 12.55
N ASN A 48 -1.60 -3.13 12.40
CA ASN A 48 -1.90 -4.15 13.40
C ASN A 48 -1.16 -3.93 14.71
N SER A 49 -0.02 -3.26 14.67
CA SER A 49 0.80 -2.97 15.85
C SER A 49 0.45 -1.65 16.52
N GLY A 50 -0.56 -0.94 16.02
CA GLY A 50 -1.04 0.30 16.62
C GLY A 50 -0.18 1.53 16.36
N LEU A 51 0.70 1.50 15.37
CA LEU A 51 1.45 2.69 14.97
C LEU A 51 0.51 3.74 14.39
N LYS A 52 0.83 5.01 14.63
CA LYS A 52 0.10 6.12 14.02
C LYS A 52 0.41 6.15 12.52
N ILE A 53 -0.64 6.11 11.71
CA ILE A 53 -0.53 6.16 10.26
C ILE A 53 -1.05 7.51 9.78
N LYS A 54 -0.24 8.21 9.01
CA LYS A 54 -0.63 9.45 8.34
C LYS A 54 -0.84 9.16 6.86
N ILE A 55 -2.02 9.53 6.37
CA ILE A 55 -2.37 9.42 4.96
C ILE A 55 -2.06 10.75 4.30
N ILE A 56 -1.26 10.70 3.24
CA ILE A 56 -0.94 11.89 2.45
C ILE A 56 -1.54 11.74 1.06
N ASN A 57 -1.71 12.86 0.37
CA ASN A 57 -2.26 12.86 -0.97
C ASN A 57 -1.34 12.10 -1.92
N GLY A 58 -1.93 11.22 -2.71
CA GLY A 58 -1.26 10.54 -3.80
C GLY A 58 -1.58 11.19 -5.13
N ASP A 59 -1.31 10.47 -6.19
CA ASP A 59 -1.58 10.91 -7.56
C ASP A 59 -2.19 9.72 -8.33
N GLU A 60 -3.23 9.98 -9.10
CA GLU A 60 -3.90 8.93 -9.87
C GLU A 60 -3.02 8.35 -10.98
N HIS A 61 -1.95 9.05 -11.36
CA HIS A 61 -0.95 8.54 -12.31
C HIS A 61 0.07 7.61 -11.64
N ASN A 62 0.10 7.56 -10.30
CA ASN A 62 0.97 6.66 -9.55
C ASN A 62 0.27 5.33 -9.30
N TYR A 63 0.18 4.51 -10.31
CA TYR A 63 -0.42 3.19 -10.22
C TYR A 63 0.63 2.10 -10.42
N LYS A 64 0.37 0.95 -9.83
CA LYS A 64 1.25 -0.21 -9.95
C LYS A 64 0.95 -0.92 -11.28
N ILE A 65 1.99 -1.20 -12.04
CA ILE A 65 1.86 -1.97 -13.28
C ILE A 65 1.91 -3.46 -12.91
N THR A 66 0.79 -4.15 -13.00
CA THR A 66 0.68 -5.57 -12.67
C THR A 66 0.06 -6.40 -13.78
N THR A 67 -0.66 -5.77 -14.69
CA THR A 67 -1.33 -6.43 -15.80
C THR A 67 -0.84 -5.89 -17.14
N VAL A 68 -1.15 -6.61 -18.22
CA VAL A 68 -0.85 -6.13 -19.59
C VAL A 68 -1.58 -4.82 -19.88
N GLU A 69 -2.81 -4.69 -19.40
CA GLU A 69 -3.61 -3.48 -19.53
C GLU A 69 -2.93 -2.28 -18.85
N ASP A 70 -2.38 -2.50 -17.65
CA ASP A 70 -1.63 -1.47 -16.93
C ASP A 70 -0.41 -1.01 -17.72
N LEU A 71 0.31 -1.96 -18.32
CA LEU A 71 1.47 -1.66 -19.15
C LEU A 71 1.09 -0.85 -20.40
N GLU A 72 0.00 -1.22 -21.06
CA GLU A 72 -0.49 -0.51 -22.23
C GLU A 72 -0.91 0.92 -21.88
N ARG A 73 -1.57 1.08 -20.72
CA ARG A 73 -1.93 2.40 -20.19
C ARG A 73 -0.68 3.25 -19.98
N PHE A 74 0.35 2.69 -19.35
CA PHE A 74 1.60 3.40 -19.08
C PHE A 74 2.28 3.82 -20.38
N LYS A 75 2.38 2.93 -21.36
CA LYS A 75 2.97 3.25 -22.67
C LYS A 75 2.23 4.39 -23.36
N SER A 76 0.91 4.35 -23.29
CA SER A 76 0.08 5.41 -23.89
C SER A 76 0.33 6.77 -23.24
N GLU A 77 0.46 6.82 -21.92
CA GLU A 77 0.71 8.06 -21.19
C GLU A 77 2.11 8.62 -21.46
N VAL A 78 3.12 7.75 -21.54
CA VAL A 78 4.49 8.16 -21.83
C VAL A 78 4.61 8.71 -23.26
N ILE A 79 3.97 8.09 -24.24
CA ILE A 79 3.97 8.55 -25.63
C ILE A 79 3.34 9.94 -25.76
N LYS A 80 2.29 10.23 -24.97
CA LYS A 80 1.65 11.55 -24.99
C LYS A 80 2.53 12.67 -24.46
N GLU A 81 3.49 12.36 -23.61
CA GLU A 81 4.41 13.34 -23.02
C GLU A 81 5.61 13.64 -23.93
N VAL A 82 5.81 12.85 -24.95
CA VAL A 82 6.86 13.03 -25.97
C VAL A 82 6.26 13.73 -27.20
#